data_8b0b062384beee4c9c906b251f6f0032
#
_entry.id   8b0b062384beee4c9c906b251f6f0032
#
_cell.length_a   1.000
_cell.length_b   1.000
_cell.length_c   1.000
_cell.angle_alpha   90.00
_cell.angle_beta   90.00
_cell.angle_gamma   90.00
#
_symmetry.space_group_name_H-M   'P 1'
#
loop_
_entity.id
_entity.type
_entity.pdbx_description
1 polymer ?
#
loop_
_entity_poly.entity_id
_entity_poly.type
_entity_poly.pdbx_seq_one_letter_code
_entity_poly.pdbx_strand_id
1 'polypeptide(L)'
;YRRQRQMCIRDRNDTLKAQGFAVVSSAAVLAEHSMVRLVAAGRPDEADRKELHGFGIRILEKLETTGIKEPKVPGNRPYRDWKKMDVVPVISDCCVGCGLCAAKCPAGAISKESPGMTDREKCILCLRCLAVCPIGAKKLPDPAQEMLGQKLLPLKDIRRENELFL
;
A
#
# COMPACT_ATOMS: atom_id res chain seq x y z
N TYR A 1 -9.98 3.04 -8.65
CA TYR A 1 -8.82 2.28 -8.10
C TYR A 1 -7.65 2.22 -9.10
N ARG A 2 -7.87 1.85 -10.38
CA ARG A 2 -6.82 1.84 -11.42
C ARG A 2 -6.22 3.25 -11.64
N ARG A 3 -7.06 4.26 -11.81
CA ARG A 3 -6.60 5.67 -11.96
C ARG A 3 -5.76 6.15 -10.78
N GLN A 4 -6.08 5.75 -9.56
CA GLN A 4 -5.35 6.18 -8.37
C GLN A 4 -3.94 5.59 -8.34
N ARG A 5 -3.74 4.31 -8.70
CA ARG A 5 -2.40 3.70 -8.82
C ARG A 5 -1.54 4.38 -9.87
N GLN A 6 -2.12 4.67 -11.03
CA GLN A 6 -1.42 5.33 -12.13
C GLN A 6 -0.94 6.74 -11.76
N MET A 7 -1.72 7.51 -11.01
CA MET A 7 -1.30 8.81 -10.49
C MET A 7 -0.14 8.70 -9.51
N CYS A 8 -0.17 7.71 -8.60
CA CYS A 8 0.91 7.48 -7.65
C CYS A 8 2.24 7.10 -8.33
N ILE A 9 2.21 6.37 -9.45
CA ILE A 9 3.44 6.03 -10.19
C ILE A 9 4.06 7.29 -10.79
N ARG A 10 3.27 8.12 -11.46
CA ARG A 10 3.74 9.36 -12.06
C ARG A 10 4.29 10.33 -11.01
N ASP A 11 3.59 10.52 -9.91
CA ASP A 11 4.00 11.37 -8.79
C ASP A 11 5.36 10.93 -8.23
N ARG A 12 5.55 9.63 -8.00
CA ARG A 12 6.83 9.06 -7.55
C ARG A 12 7.95 9.31 -8.56
N ASN A 13 7.69 9.06 -9.85
CA ASN A 13 8.68 9.31 -10.89
C ASN A 13 9.08 10.79 -10.94
N ASP A 14 8.11 11.69 -10.90
CA ASP A 14 8.36 13.13 -10.93
C ASP A 14 9.14 13.58 -9.68
N THR A 15 8.81 13.04 -8.51
CA THR A 15 9.53 13.31 -7.25
C THR A 15 10.98 12.83 -7.32
N LEU A 16 11.22 11.60 -7.78
CA LEU A 16 12.57 11.05 -7.92
C LEU A 16 13.40 11.89 -8.91
N LYS A 17 12.83 12.27 -10.04
CA LYS A 17 13.48 13.13 -11.03
C LYS A 17 13.84 14.50 -10.49
N ALA A 18 12.93 15.11 -9.73
CA ALA A 18 13.20 16.40 -9.08
C ALA A 18 14.35 16.33 -8.08
N GLN A 19 14.64 15.13 -7.54
CA GLN A 19 15.79 14.86 -6.66
C GLN A 19 17.05 14.40 -7.42
N GLY A 20 17.04 14.43 -8.75
CA GLY A 20 18.22 14.10 -9.59
C GLY A 20 18.37 12.61 -9.92
N PHE A 21 17.38 11.75 -9.61
CA PHE A 21 17.45 10.33 -9.97
C PHE A 21 17.00 10.10 -11.43
N ALA A 22 17.68 9.20 -12.12
CA ALA A 22 17.23 8.66 -13.39
C ALA A 22 16.25 7.49 -13.12
N VAL A 23 15.00 7.63 -13.54
CA VAL A 23 14.00 6.57 -13.40
C VAL A 23 14.09 5.64 -14.62
N VAL A 24 14.60 4.44 -14.44
CA VAL A 24 14.82 3.47 -15.52
C VAL A 24 13.62 2.55 -15.77
N SER A 25 12.81 2.32 -14.75
CA SER A 25 11.59 1.50 -14.83
C SER A 25 10.62 1.86 -13.72
N SER A 26 9.36 1.46 -13.87
CA SER A 26 8.33 1.62 -12.83
C SER A 26 7.36 0.45 -12.84
N ALA A 27 6.77 0.13 -11.70
CA ALA A 27 5.78 -0.94 -11.60
C ALA A 27 4.67 -0.60 -10.60
N ALA A 28 3.45 -1.03 -10.91
CA ALA A 28 2.35 -1.11 -9.96
C ALA A 28 2.01 -2.57 -9.69
N VAL A 29 2.65 -3.13 -8.70
CA VAL A 29 2.47 -4.52 -8.28
C VAL A 29 1.26 -4.64 -7.37
N LEU A 30 0.47 -5.68 -7.58
CA LEU A 30 -0.68 -5.98 -6.75
C LEU A 30 -0.27 -6.81 -5.54
N ALA A 31 -0.78 -6.41 -4.39
CA ALA A 31 -0.64 -7.14 -3.14
C ALA A 31 -2.01 -7.26 -2.45
N GLU A 32 -2.09 -8.16 -1.48
CA GLU A 32 -3.25 -8.28 -0.61
C GLU A 32 -3.66 -6.91 -0.05
N HIS A 33 -4.95 -6.61 -0.07
CA HIS A 33 -5.44 -5.31 0.36
C HIS A 33 -5.40 -5.19 1.88
N SER A 34 -4.72 -4.17 2.40
CA SER A 34 -4.44 -4.02 3.84
C SER A 34 -5.70 -3.89 4.73
N MET A 35 -6.81 -3.36 4.22
CA MET A 35 -8.05 -3.17 4.99
C MET A 35 -9.08 -4.26 4.73
N VAL A 36 -9.13 -4.83 3.51
CA VAL A 36 -10.06 -5.89 3.13
C VAL A 36 -9.25 -7.03 2.53
N ARG A 37 -8.70 -7.86 3.39
CA ARG A 37 -7.71 -8.90 3.06
C ARG A 37 -8.19 -9.96 2.07
N LEU A 38 -9.51 -10.10 1.89
CA LEU A 38 -10.09 -10.96 0.86
C LEU A 38 -9.86 -10.44 -0.57
N VAL A 39 -9.52 -9.15 -0.73
CA VAL A 39 -9.22 -8.57 -2.03
C VAL A 39 -7.75 -8.78 -2.36
N ALA A 40 -7.48 -9.47 -3.46
CA ALA A 40 -6.16 -9.92 -3.88
C ALA A 40 -5.45 -10.76 -2.78
N ALA A 41 -6.21 -11.60 -2.08
CA ALA A 41 -5.70 -12.44 -1.01
C ALA A 41 -4.54 -13.32 -1.49
N GLY A 42 -3.49 -13.44 -0.67
CA GLY A 42 -2.31 -14.23 -0.96
C GLY A 42 -1.36 -13.65 -2.02
N ARG A 43 -1.62 -12.43 -2.52
CA ARG A 43 -0.72 -11.77 -3.48
C ARG A 43 0.32 -10.89 -2.78
N PRO A 44 1.55 -10.78 -3.32
CA PRO A 44 2.04 -11.42 -4.55
C PRO A 44 2.20 -12.93 -4.40
N ASP A 45 1.64 -13.67 -5.37
CA ASP A 45 1.74 -15.13 -5.45
C ASP A 45 2.92 -15.57 -6.35
N GLU A 46 3.00 -16.88 -6.66
CA GLU A 46 4.09 -17.42 -7.47
C GLU A 46 4.07 -16.90 -8.93
N ALA A 47 2.88 -16.68 -9.48
CA ALA A 47 2.76 -16.09 -10.82
C ALA A 47 3.26 -14.65 -10.83
N ASP A 48 2.94 -13.87 -9.80
CA ASP A 48 3.47 -12.52 -9.63
C ASP A 48 5.00 -12.50 -9.48
N ARG A 49 5.56 -13.44 -8.71
CA ARG A 49 7.01 -13.56 -8.53
C ARG A 49 7.71 -13.86 -9.84
N LYS A 50 7.17 -14.79 -10.64
CA LYS A 50 7.71 -15.14 -11.97
C LYS A 50 7.67 -13.93 -12.90
N GLU A 51 6.54 -13.22 -12.94
CA GLU A 51 6.40 -12.02 -13.75
C GLU A 51 7.40 -10.93 -13.35
N LEU A 52 7.54 -10.67 -12.04
CA LEU A 52 8.47 -9.68 -11.51
C LEU A 52 9.94 -10.07 -11.73
N HIS A 53 10.27 -11.35 -11.63
CA HIS A 53 11.61 -11.83 -11.96
C HIS A 53 11.94 -11.58 -13.43
N GLY A 54 11.04 -11.91 -14.36
CA GLY A 54 11.20 -11.61 -15.79
C GLY A 54 11.28 -10.10 -16.04
N PHE A 55 10.55 -9.28 -15.29
CA PHE A 55 10.67 -7.83 -15.37
C PHE A 55 12.05 -7.35 -14.92
N GLY A 56 12.59 -7.93 -13.86
CA GLY A 56 13.95 -7.64 -13.37
C GLY A 56 15.01 -7.92 -14.42
N ILE A 57 14.93 -9.05 -15.13
CA ILE A 57 15.84 -9.38 -16.23
C ILE A 57 15.78 -8.31 -17.32
N ARG A 58 14.59 -7.92 -17.77
CA ARG A 58 14.43 -6.87 -18.79
C ARG A 58 14.96 -5.50 -18.36
N ILE A 59 14.93 -5.19 -17.05
CA ILE A 59 15.56 -3.98 -16.52
C ILE A 59 17.08 -4.07 -16.66
N LEU A 60 17.69 -5.21 -16.34
CA LEU A 60 19.13 -5.41 -16.50
C LEU A 60 19.55 -5.27 -17.97
N GLU A 61 18.84 -5.92 -18.87
CA GLU A 61 19.07 -5.80 -20.33
C GLU A 61 18.97 -4.33 -20.80
N LYS A 62 17.97 -3.59 -20.31
CA LYS A 62 17.83 -2.16 -20.61
C LYS A 62 19.00 -1.34 -20.10
N LEU A 63 19.56 -1.66 -18.94
CA LEU A 63 20.70 -0.95 -18.35
C LEU A 63 22.01 -1.16 -19.16
N GLU A 64 22.12 -2.26 -19.90
CA GLU A 64 23.25 -2.53 -20.79
C GLU A 64 23.18 -1.72 -22.10
N THR A 65 22.03 -1.11 -22.41
CA THR A 65 21.87 -0.32 -23.63
C THR A 65 22.31 1.13 -23.44
N THR A 66 22.85 1.74 -24.49
CA THR A 66 23.17 3.18 -24.50
C THR A 66 21.89 4.00 -24.68
N GLY A 67 21.76 5.10 -23.94
CA GLY A 67 20.62 6.01 -24.07
C GLY A 67 19.34 5.51 -23.39
N ILE A 68 19.45 5.14 -22.12
CA ILE A 68 18.31 4.69 -21.29
C ILE A 68 17.18 5.70 -21.34
N LYS A 69 16.04 5.28 -21.89
CA LYS A 69 14.83 6.11 -21.94
C LYS A 69 14.02 5.93 -20.67
N GLU A 70 13.44 7.02 -20.20
CA GLU A 70 12.50 7.00 -19.07
C GLU A 70 11.24 6.19 -19.40
N PRO A 71 10.69 5.42 -18.44
CA PRO A 71 9.45 4.66 -18.64
C PRO A 71 8.26 5.60 -18.86
N LYS A 72 7.45 5.30 -19.87
CA LYS A 72 6.20 6.01 -20.11
C LYS A 72 5.13 5.50 -19.14
N VAL A 73 4.89 6.25 -18.08
CA VAL A 73 3.88 5.88 -17.08
C VAL A 73 2.58 6.67 -17.29
N PRO A 74 1.41 6.05 -17.07
CA PRO A 74 0.12 6.74 -17.13
C PRO A 74 -0.05 7.70 -15.94
N GLY A 75 -1.00 8.60 -16.06
CA GLY A 75 -1.38 9.57 -15.01
C GLY A 75 -1.53 10.97 -15.59
N ASN A 76 -2.23 11.82 -14.87
CA ASN A 76 -2.54 13.20 -15.27
C ASN A 76 -1.83 14.21 -14.36
N ARG A 77 -1.63 15.42 -14.87
CA ARG A 77 -1.28 16.61 -14.10
C ARG A 77 -2.39 17.66 -14.30
N PRO A 78 -2.80 18.40 -13.23
CA PRO A 78 -2.32 18.28 -11.85
C PRO A 78 -2.71 16.95 -11.20
N TYR A 79 -1.98 16.55 -10.14
CA TYR A 79 -2.32 15.39 -9.34
C TYR A 79 -3.64 15.60 -8.61
N ARG A 80 -4.34 14.50 -8.35
CA ARG A 80 -5.54 14.55 -7.52
C ARG A 80 -5.16 14.88 -6.08
N ASP A 81 -5.90 15.81 -5.46
CA ASP A 81 -5.76 16.09 -4.05
C ASP A 81 -5.99 14.82 -3.23
N TRP A 82 -5.03 14.51 -2.38
CA TRP A 82 -5.16 13.42 -1.46
C TRP A 82 -5.92 13.87 -0.22
N LYS A 83 -6.99 13.14 0.10
CA LYS A 83 -7.73 13.34 1.34
C LYS A 83 -7.50 12.13 2.25
N LYS A 84 -6.91 12.38 3.41
CA LYS A 84 -6.78 11.38 4.48
C LYS A 84 -8.18 10.96 4.93
N MET A 85 -8.38 9.66 5.09
CA MET A 85 -9.61 9.18 5.74
C MET A 85 -9.57 9.59 7.22
N ASP A 86 -10.63 10.22 7.70
CA ASP A 86 -10.75 10.59 9.12
C ASP A 86 -11.15 9.39 9.98
N VAL A 87 -10.26 8.41 10.03
CA VAL A 87 -10.42 7.18 10.79
C VAL A 87 -9.07 6.72 11.32
N VAL A 88 -9.07 6.17 12.54
CA VAL A 88 -7.88 5.53 13.13
C VAL A 88 -8.24 4.16 13.68
N PRO A 89 -7.30 3.22 13.76
CA PRO A 89 -7.51 1.93 14.38
C PRO A 89 -7.89 2.05 15.86
N VAL A 90 -8.86 1.26 16.27
CA VAL A 90 -9.34 1.12 17.65
C VAL A 90 -8.99 -0.26 18.20
N ILE A 91 -9.19 -0.47 19.50
CA ILE A 91 -9.11 -1.80 20.13
C ILE A 91 -10.50 -2.34 20.43
N SER A 92 -10.62 -3.65 20.48
CA SER A 92 -11.77 -4.36 21.06
C SER A 92 -11.48 -4.77 22.50
N ASP A 93 -12.52 -5.21 23.21
CA ASP A 93 -12.47 -5.57 24.64
C ASP A 93 -11.53 -6.75 24.94
N CYS A 94 -11.20 -7.58 23.93
CA CYS A 94 -10.24 -8.67 24.09
C CYS A 94 -8.79 -8.22 24.12
N CYS A 95 -8.48 -6.92 24.06
CA CYS A 95 -7.12 -6.41 24.09
C CYS A 95 -6.43 -6.67 25.43
N VAL A 96 -5.33 -7.40 25.40
CA VAL A 96 -4.51 -7.72 26.61
C VAL A 96 -3.41 -6.69 26.90
N GLY A 97 -3.37 -5.57 26.23
CA GLY A 97 -2.42 -4.49 26.50
C GLY A 97 -0.94 -4.81 26.20
N CYS A 98 -0.62 -5.82 25.39
CA CYS A 98 0.75 -6.29 25.14
C CYS A 98 1.69 -5.26 24.50
N GLY A 99 1.20 -4.12 23.99
CA GLY A 99 2.00 -3.04 23.42
C GLY A 99 2.63 -3.33 22.06
N LEU A 100 2.46 -4.51 21.46
CA LEU A 100 3.10 -4.87 20.18
C LEU A 100 2.72 -3.92 19.04
N CYS A 101 1.47 -3.47 18.99
CA CYS A 101 0.99 -2.49 18.02
C CYS A 101 1.71 -1.14 18.14
N ALA A 102 2.02 -0.70 19.36
CA ALA A 102 2.80 0.51 19.61
C ALA A 102 4.27 0.32 19.21
N ALA A 103 4.89 -0.79 19.60
CA ALA A 103 6.30 -1.10 19.27
C ALA A 103 6.55 -1.22 17.75
N LYS A 104 5.54 -1.61 16.98
CA LYS A 104 5.63 -1.80 15.52
C LYS A 104 5.02 -0.64 14.70
N CYS A 105 4.56 0.42 15.35
CA CYS A 105 4.00 1.59 14.67
C CYS A 105 5.10 2.44 14.02
N PRO A 106 5.18 2.52 12.68
CA PRO A 106 6.25 3.27 12.02
C PRO A 106 6.14 4.78 12.20
N ALA A 107 4.94 5.27 12.53
CA ALA A 107 4.65 6.69 12.75
C ALA A 107 4.64 7.11 14.22
N GLY A 108 4.89 6.17 15.16
CA GLY A 108 4.81 6.47 16.60
C GLY A 108 3.42 6.95 17.05
N ALA A 109 2.36 6.57 16.32
CA ALA A 109 1.00 7.04 16.57
C ALA A 109 0.28 6.29 17.70
N ILE A 110 0.91 5.29 18.32
CA ILE A 110 0.32 4.49 19.39
C ILE A 110 1.29 4.51 20.57
N SER A 111 0.82 4.97 21.75
CA SER A 111 1.59 4.94 22.98
C SER A 111 1.74 3.51 23.52
N LYS A 112 2.87 3.21 24.14
CA LYS A 112 3.08 1.94 24.85
C LYS A 112 2.25 1.86 26.12
N GLU A 113 2.07 3.00 26.78
CA GLU A 113 1.32 3.14 28.03
C GLU A 113 -0.20 3.02 27.78
N SER A 114 -0.63 3.39 26.59
CA SER A 114 -2.05 3.37 26.20
C SER A 114 -2.24 2.80 24.79
N PRO A 115 -2.01 1.49 24.57
CA PRO A 115 -2.09 0.88 23.22
C PRO A 115 -3.48 0.98 22.56
N GLY A 116 -4.50 1.28 23.35
CA GLY A 116 -5.87 1.53 22.88
C GLY A 116 -6.02 2.83 22.11
N MET A 117 -5.27 3.86 22.51
CA MET A 117 -5.33 5.17 21.89
C MET A 117 -4.44 5.24 20.68
N THR A 118 -4.97 5.80 19.60
CA THR A 118 -4.21 6.06 18.37
C THR A 118 -4.28 7.56 18.06
N ASP A 119 -3.13 8.20 18.02
CA ASP A 119 -3.00 9.61 17.67
C ASP A 119 -3.38 9.80 16.19
N ARG A 120 -4.44 10.59 15.93
CA ARG A 120 -4.98 10.85 14.60
C ARG A 120 -4.01 11.63 13.71
N GLU A 121 -3.29 12.56 14.28
CA GLU A 121 -2.36 13.43 13.55
C GLU A 121 -1.15 12.65 13.04
N LYS A 122 -0.62 11.76 13.88
CA LYS A 122 0.52 10.92 13.54
C LYS A 122 0.16 9.69 12.71
N CYS A 123 -1.07 9.19 12.83
CA CYS A 123 -1.46 7.95 12.16
C CYS A 123 -1.51 8.11 10.64
N ILE A 124 -0.67 7.35 9.93
CA ILE A 124 -0.63 7.30 8.46
C ILE A 124 -1.55 6.24 7.86
N LEU A 125 -2.38 5.61 8.66
CA LEU A 125 -3.35 4.57 8.27
C LEU A 125 -2.71 3.39 7.50
N CYS A 126 -1.49 3.00 7.85
CA CYS A 126 -0.78 1.86 7.23
C CYS A 126 -1.29 0.49 7.69
N LEU A 127 -2.08 0.44 8.75
CA LEU A 127 -2.72 -0.75 9.37
C LEU A 127 -1.74 -1.84 9.85
N ARG A 128 -0.46 -1.54 9.97
CA ARG A 128 0.52 -2.49 10.51
C ARG A 128 0.11 -2.98 11.90
N CYS A 129 -0.48 -2.11 12.72
CA CYS A 129 -0.95 -2.45 14.06
C CYS A 129 -2.05 -3.54 14.08
N LEU A 130 -2.88 -3.62 13.03
CA LEU A 130 -3.85 -4.70 12.87
C LEU A 130 -3.15 -6.01 12.48
N ALA A 131 -2.21 -5.93 11.54
CA ALA A 131 -1.52 -7.10 11.02
C ALA A 131 -0.62 -7.80 12.06
N VAL A 132 -0.04 -7.03 13.01
CA VAL A 132 0.85 -7.58 14.04
C VAL A 132 0.12 -7.97 15.33
N CYS A 133 -1.18 -7.68 15.46
CA CYS A 133 -1.92 -8.02 16.67
C CYS A 133 -2.19 -9.54 16.74
N PRO A 134 -1.59 -10.27 17.70
CA PRO A 134 -1.65 -11.73 17.72
C PRO A 134 -3.06 -12.29 17.99
N ILE A 135 -3.90 -11.48 18.63
CA ILE A 135 -5.29 -11.86 19.00
C ILE A 135 -6.32 -11.08 18.18
N GLY A 136 -5.92 -10.29 17.16
CA GLY A 136 -6.84 -9.55 16.33
C GLY A 136 -7.60 -8.41 17.03
N ALA A 137 -7.19 -8.01 18.24
CA ALA A 137 -7.88 -6.98 19.03
C ALA A 137 -7.81 -5.57 18.40
N LYS A 138 -6.81 -5.28 17.57
CA LYS A 138 -6.70 -4.00 16.88
C LYS A 138 -7.50 -4.08 15.58
N LYS A 139 -8.46 -3.18 15.40
CA LYS A 139 -9.35 -3.18 14.21
C LYS A 139 -9.65 -1.76 13.74
N LEU A 140 -10.20 -1.61 12.54
CA LEU A 140 -10.85 -0.37 12.14
C LEU A 140 -12.21 -0.26 12.85
N PRO A 141 -12.75 0.96 13.08
CA PRO A 141 -14.13 1.13 13.54
C PRO A 141 -15.12 0.45 12.61
N ASP A 142 -16.16 -0.17 13.15
CA ASP A 142 -17.11 -0.97 12.41
C ASP A 142 -17.76 -0.23 11.21
N PRO A 143 -18.18 1.05 11.32
CA PRO A 143 -18.69 1.78 10.16
C PRO A 143 -17.66 1.92 9.01
N ALA A 144 -16.39 2.05 9.34
CA ALA A 144 -15.33 2.14 8.32
C ALA A 144 -15.08 0.78 7.65
N GLN A 145 -15.15 -0.32 8.42
CA GLN A 145 -15.03 -1.67 7.88
C GLN A 145 -16.19 -1.99 6.93
N GLU A 146 -17.42 -1.68 7.32
CA GLU A 146 -18.62 -1.89 6.52
C GLU A 146 -18.57 -1.12 5.19
N MET A 147 -18.27 0.17 5.27
CA MET A 147 -18.14 1.02 4.08
C MET A 147 -17.07 0.49 3.10
N LEU A 148 -15.92 0.08 3.61
CA LEU A 148 -14.84 -0.49 2.81
C LEU A 148 -15.22 -1.86 2.25
N GLY A 149 -15.89 -2.69 3.06
CA GLY A 149 -16.40 -3.99 2.65
C GLY A 149 -17.36 -3.86 1.46
N GLN A 150 -18.38 -3.02 1.58
CA GLN A 150 -19.34 -2.78 0.50
C GLN A 150 -18.67 -2.35 -0.82
N LYS A 151 -17.61 -1.53 -0.75
CA LYS A 151 -16.90 -1.03 -1.93
C LYS A 151 -15.92 -2.04 -2.54
N LEU A 152 -15.30 -2.87 -1.73
CA LEU A 152 -14.15 -3.67 -2.13
C LEU A 152 -14.44 -5.16 -2.25
N LEU A 153 -15.35 -5.72 -1.45
CA LEU A 153 -15.70 -7.15 -1.53
C LEU A 153 -16.19 -7.60 -2.93
N PRO A 154 -16.92 -6.80 -3.71
CA PRO A 154 -17.25 -7.17 -5.08
C PRO A 154 -16.04 -7.40 -5.98
N LEU A 155 -14.86 -6.96 -5.56
CA LEU A 155 -13.61 -7.12 -6.31
C LEU A 155 -12.78 -8.33 -5.85
N LYS A 156 -13.21 -9.09 -4.84
CA LYS A 156 -12.42 -10.17 -4.22
C LYS A 156 -12.02 -11.27 -5.20
N ASP A 157 -12.93 -11.63 -6.10
CA ASP A 157 -12.74 -12.73 -7.06
C ASP A 157 -12.13 -12.24 -8.40
N ILE A 158 -11.83 -10.94 -8.51
CA ILE A 158 -11.28 -10.35 -9.72
C ILE A 158 -9.75 -10.34 -9.63
N ARG A 159 -9.09 -11.26 -10.35
CA ARG A 159 -7.63 -11.18 -10.53
C ARG A 159 -7.31 -10.04 -11.49
N ARG A 160 -6.63 -9.02 -10.98
CA ARG A 160 -6.08 -7.93 -11.79
C ARG A 160 -4.60 -8.18 -12.04
N GLU A 161 -4.12 -7.74 -13.20
CA GLU A 161 -2.72 -7.86 -13.57
C GLU A 161 -1.86 -6.76 -12.97
N ASN A 162 -0.57 -7.04 -12.80
CA ASN A 162 0.43 -6.03 -12.49
C ASN A 162 0.60 -5.09 -13.69
N GLU A 163 1.02 -3.87 -13.45
CA GLU A 163 1.33 -2.91 -14.50
C GLU A 163 2.84 -2.61 -14.44
N LEU A 164 3.57 -3.00 -15.49
CA LEU A 164 5.04 -2.92 -15.57
C LEU A 164 5.41 -1.97 -16.70
N PHE A 165 6.32 -1.03 -16.43
CA PHE A 165 6.74 0.02 -17.36
C PHE A 165 8.28 0.04 -17.48
N LEU A 166 8.78 -0.14 -18.69
CA LEU A 166 10.19 -0.06 -19.06
C LEU A 166 10.50 1.20 -19.86
#